data_0747a73965b829239c439094e8a84c42
#
_entry.id   0747a73965b829239c439094e8a84c42
#
_cell.length_a   1.000
_cell.length_b   1.000
_cell.length_c   1.000
_cell.angle_alpha   90.00
_cell.angle_beta   90.00
_cell.angle_gamma   90.00
#
_symmetry.space_group_name_H-M   'P 1'
#
loop_
_entity.id
_entity.type
_entity.pdbx_description
1 polymer ?
#
loop_
_entity_poly.entity_id
_entity_poly.type
_entity_poly.pdbx_seq_one_letter_code
_entity_poly.pdbx_strand_id
1 'polypeptide(L)'
;MKRLFGLLALFSLLAGCASGPVDPNGYDETGTASYYGAKHHGKKTASGEPFNQNALTAAHRQLPFGTQVKVTNLNNDKSVVVRINDRGPHTRGRLIDLSRKAAEQLGMISSGTARVRVQALGN
;
A
#
# COMPACT_ATOMS: atom_id res chain seq x y z
N MET A 1 -22.17 -1.59 -41.32
CA MET A 1 -22.87 -1.36 -40.30
C MET A 1 -22.49 -1.91 -39.05
N LYS A 2 -22.17 -2.97 -39.02
CA LYS A 2 -21.81 -3.54 -37.88
C LYS A 2 -20.68 -2.96 -37.26
N ARG A 3 -19.91 -2.36 -37.91
CA ARG A 3 -18.74 -1.88 -37.34
C ARG A 3 -18.90 -1.06 -36.17
N LEU A 4 -19.82 -0.39 -36.11
CA LEU A 4 -19.94 0.49 -35.02
C LEU A 4 -19.91 -0.20 -33.71
N PHE A 5 -20.19 -1.38 -33.65
CA PHE A 5 -20.18 -1.97 -32.41
C PHE A 5 -18.91 -1.98 -31.80
N GLY A 6 -17.96 -2.24 -32.49
CA GLY A 6 -16.71 -2.39 -31.86
C GLY A 6 -16.34 -1.21 -31.10
N LEU A 7 -16.67 -0.15 -31.61
CA LEU A 7 -16.19 1.01 -30.96
C LEU A 7 -16.73 1.21 -29.62
N LEU A 8 -17.90 0.89 -29.40
CA LEU A 8 -18.36 1.17 -28.11
C LEU A 8 -17.74 0.30 -27.13
N ALA A 9 -17.31 -0.78 -27.52
CA ALA A 9 -16.74 -1.64 -26.54
C ALA A 9 -15.53 -1.00 -25.98
N LEU A 10 -14.70 -0.60 -26.83
CA LEU A 10 -13.47 -0.10 -26.31
C LEU A 10 -13.67 1.08 -25.45
N PHE A 11 -14.58 1.86 -25.81
CA PHE A 11 -14.83 2.95 -25.05
C PHE A 11 -15.09 2.72 -23.61
N SER A 12 -15.86 1.85 -23.29
CA SER A 12 -16.22 1.71 -21.93
C SER A 12 -15.09 1.30 -21.05
N LEU A 13 -14.28 0.44 -21.50
CA LEU A 13 -13.34 0.02 -20.56
C LEU A 13 -12.34 1.01 -20.17
N LEU A 14 -11.93 1.79 -21.00
CA LEU A 14 -10.92 2.65 -20.55
C LEU A 14 -11.36 3.52 -19.47
N ALA A 15 -12.48 3.96 -19.54
CA ALA A 15 -12.91 4.91 -18.58
C ALA A 15 -12.86 4.38 -17.17
N GLY A 16 -13.33 3.26 -16.97
CA GLY A 16 -13.48 2.83 -15.62
C GLY A 16 -12.23 2.51 -14.87
N CYS A 17 -11.21 2.22 -15.58
CA CYS A 17 -10.05 1.76 -14.87
C CYS A 17 -9.14 2.81 -14.35
N ALA A 18 -9.40 4.02 -14.66
CA ALA A 18 -8.44 5.04 -14.38
C ALA A 18 -8.29 5.37 -12.92
N SER A 19 -9.29 5.28 -12.16
CA SER A 19 -9.22 5.75 -10.79
C SER A 19 -9.91 4.78 -9.86
N GLY A 20 -9.80 5.03 -8.59
CA GLY A 20 -10.43 4.23 -7.58
C GLY A 20 -9.49 3.18 -7.00
N PRO A 21 -9.94 2.49 -5.98
CA PRO A 21 -9.12 1.49 -5.32
C PRO A 21 -8.85 0.31 -6.24
N VAL A 22 -7.73 -0.33 -6.05
CA VAL A 22 -7.41 -1.54 -6.81
C VAL A 22 -7.96 -2.75 -6.09
N ASP A 23 -8.23 -3.78 -6.87
CA ASP A 23 -8.65 -5.06 -6.32
C ASP A 23 -7.45 -5.66 -5.58
N PRO A 24 -7.60 -6.01 -4.30
CA PRO A 24 -6.49 -6.62 -3.58
C PRO A 24 -6.15 -8.04 -4.05
N ASN A 25 -7.08 -8.72 -4.71
CA ASN A 25 -6.80 -10.07 -5.15
C ASN A 25 -5.63 -10.10 -6.11
N GLY A 26 -4.61 -10.86 -5.76
CA GLY A 26 -3.44 -10.98 -6.62
C GLY A 26 -2.52 -9.78 -6.62
N TYR A 27 -2.78 -8.78 -5.77
CA TYR A 27 -1.91 -7.62 -5.73
C TYR A 27 -0.51 -8.03 -5.28
N ASP A 28 0.50 -7.67 -6.05
CA ASP A 28 1.88 -8.06 -5.79
C ASP A 28 2.78 -7.05 -6.49
N GLU A 29 3.34 -6.12 -5.73
CA GLU A 29 4.15 -5.05 -6.28
C GLU A 29 5.44 -4.90 -5.50
N THR A 30 6.48 -4.45 -6.18
CA THR A 30 7.77 -4.17 -5.57
C THR A 30 8.04 -2.68 -5.66
N GLY A 31 8.54 -2.11 -4.60
CA GLY A 31 8.85 -0.69 -4.57
C GLY A 31 9.57 -0.31 -3.30
N THR A 32 9.67 0.98 -3.05
CA THR A 32 10.37 1.50 -1.88
C THR A 32 9.39 1.73 -0.75
N ALA A 33 9.74 1.23 0.44
CA ALA A 33 9.00 1.50 1.66
C ALA A 33 9.73 2.53 2.49
N SER A 34 8.97 3.32 3.22
CA SER A 34 9.49 4.18 4.29
C SER A 34 8.57 3.98 5.49
N TYR A 35 8.77 4.75 6.55
CA TYR A 35 7.88 4.64 7.70
C TYR A 35 7.59 6.02 8.29
N TYR A 36 6.51 6.09 9.05
CA TYR A 36 6.05 7.35 9.65
C TYR A 36 7.02 7.81 10.73
N GLY A 37 7.18 9.13 10.85
CA GLY A 37 7.92 9.68 11.97
C GLY A 37 7.09 9.65 13.24
N ALA A 38 7.77 9.79 14.38
CA ALA A 38 7.09 9.73 15.68
C ALA A 38 6.05 10.83 15.86
N LYS A 39 6.21 11.96 15.18
CA LYS A 39 5.25 13.06 15.31
C LYS A 39 3.88 12.72 14.76
N HIS A 40 3.74 11.66 14.00
CA HIS A 40 2.43 11.28 13.47
C HIS A 40 1.60 10.47 14.48
N HIS A 41 2.24 10.01 15.56
CA HIS A 41 1.55 9.17 16.54
C HIS A 41 0.34 9.90 17.12
N GLY A 42 -0.81 9.27 17.11
CA GLY A 42 -2.05 9.83 17.62
C GLY A 42 -2.86 10.64 16.61
N LYS A 43 -2.28 10.98 15.47
CA LYS A 43 -3.02 11.76 14.47
C LYS A 43 -3.95 10.88 13.67
N LYS A 44 -5.06 11.46 13.22
CA LYS A 44 -6.05 10.70 12.48
C LYS A 44 -5.52 10.30 11.11
N THR A 45 -5.74 9.04 10.74
CA THR A 45 -5.39 8.55 9.42
C THR A 45 -6.58 8.73 8.48
N ALA A 46 -6.38 8.43 7.20
CA ALA A 46 -7.44 8.57 6.21
C ALA A 46 -8.62 7.64 6.47
N SER A 47 -8.41 6.52 7.16
CA SER A 47 -9.49 5.61 7.52
C SER A 47 -10.33 6.14 8.67
N GLY A 48 -9.84 7.17 9.35
CA GLY A 48 -10.52 7.71 10.52
C GLY A 48 -9.97 7.21 11.84
N GLU A 49 -9.17 6.15 11.84
CA GLU A 49 -8.58 5.70 13.09
C GLU A 49 -7.31 6.46 13.41
N PRO A 50 -6.98 6.67 14.68
CA PRO A 50 -5.73 7.34 15.03
C PRO A 50 -4.54 6.48 14.63
N PHE A 51 -3.46 7.12 14.18
CA PHE A 51 -2.24 6.39 13.87
C PHE A 51 -1.58 5.95 15.18
N ASN A 52 -1.25 4.66 15.26
CA ASN A 52 -0.54 4.09 16.39
C ASN A 52 0.76 3.52 15.89
N GLN A 53 1.87 4.16 16.25
CA GLN A 53 3.18 3.71 15.77
C GLN A 53 3.57 2.32 16.28
N ASN A 54 2.89 1.83 17.30
CA ASN A 54 3.15 0.52 17.89
C ASN A 54 2.24 -0.58 17.33
N ALA A 55 1.40 -0.27 16.36
CA ALA A 55 0.55 -1.24 15.70
C ALA A 55 1.16 -1.63 14.35
N LEU A 56 0.70 -2.72 13.78
CA LEU A 56 1.19 -3.17 12.48
C LEU A 56 0.26 -2.67 11.38
N THR A 57 0.48 -1.43 10.94
CA THR A 57 -0.34 -0.79 9.93
C THR A 57 0.52 -0.08 8.91
N ALA A 58 -0.11 0.35 7.82
CA ALA A 58 0.60 1.04 6.76
C ALA A 58 -0.33 1.91 5.93
N ALA A 59 0.26 2.85 5.22
CA ALA A 59 -0.43 3.66 4.22
C ALA A 59 -0.12 3.12 2.83
N HIS A 60 -1.14 3.07 1.99
CA HIS A 60 -1.01 2.68 0.60
C HIS A 60 -1.98 3.53 -0.21
N ARG A 61 -1.59 3.86 -1.46
CA ARG A 61 -2.40 4.80 -2.23
C ARG A 61 -3.73 4.24 -2.71
N GLN A 62 -3.80 2.94 -2.97
CA GLN A 62 -4.95 2.37 -3.66
C GLN A 62 -5.59 1.15 -3.05
N LEU A 63 -4.90 0.44 -2.16
CA LEU A 63 -5.50 -0.76 -1.57
C LEU A 63 -6.61 -0.37 -0.60
N PRO A 64 -7.72 -1.08 -0.58
CA PRO A 64 -8.81 -0.74 0.35
C PRO A 64 -8.37 -0.78 1.80
N PHE A 65 -8.96 0.07 2.63
CA PHE A 65 -8.69 0.03 4.06
C PHE A 65 -9.10 -1.33 4.60
N GLY A 66 -8.29 -1.87 5.49
CA GLY A 66 -8.53 -3.19 6.06
C GLY A 66 -7.80 -4.29 5.32
N THR A 67 -7.27 -4.01 4.14
CA THR A 67 -6.52 -5.02 3.40
C THR A 67 -5.27 -5.39 4.18
N GLN A 68 -5.02 -6.69 4.34
CA GLN A 68 -3.80 -7.16 4.95
C GLN A 68 -2.80 -7.51 3.87
N VAL A 69 -1.57 -7.06 4.03
CA VAL A 69 -0.52 -7.34 3.07
C VAL A 69 0.70 -7.88 3.78
N LYS A 70 1.41 -8.77 3.11
CA LYS A 70 2.70 -9.22 3.58
C LYS A 70 3.74 -8.34 2.92
N VAL A 71 4.57 -7.71 3.73
CA VAL A 71 5.64 -6.85 3.25
C VAL A 71 6.95 -7.57 3.52
N THR A 72 7.74 -7.77 2.48
CA THR A 72 9.03 -8.45 2.59
C THR A 72 10.14 -7.48 2.26
N ASN A 73 11.10 -7.32 3.18
CA ASN A 73 12.28 -6.51 2.93
C ASN A 73 13.24 -7.33 2.07
N LEU A 74 13.46 -6.90 0.84
CA LEU A 74 14.25 -7.68 -0.11
C LEU A 74 15.73 -7.69 0.19
N ASN A 75 16.19 -6.85 1.11
CA ASN A 75 17.60 -6.83 1.49
C ASN A 75 17.97 -7.88 2.52
N ASN A 76 17.01 -8.30 3.33
CA ASN A 76 17.29 -9.25 4.42
C ASN A 76 16.26 -10.36 4.54
N ASP A 77 15.26 -10.39 3.65
CA ASP A 77 14.19 -11.40 3.60
C ASP A 77 13.28 -11.43 4.83
N LYS A 78 13.35 -10.42 5.69
CA LYS A 78 12.39 -10.33 6.80
C LYS A 78 11.04 -9.89 6.26
N SER A 79 9.98 -10.36 6.86
CA SER A 79 8.64 -9.98 6.43
C SER A 79 7.74 -9.69 7.63
N VAL A 80 6.68 -8.95 7.36
CA VAL A 80 5.68 -8.61 8.38
C VAL A 80 4.34 -8.43 7.66
N VAL A 81 3.25 -8.76 8.36
CA VAL A 81 1.91 -8.53 7.83
C VAL A 81 1.38 -7.26 8.45
N VAL A 82 0.89 -6.35 7.63
CA VAL A 82 0.33 -5.08 8.09
C VAL A 82 -1.05 -4.89 7.50
N ARG A 83 -1.84 -4.04 8.15
CA ARG A 83 -3.18 -3.70 7.70
C ARG A 83 -3.15 -2.28 7.12
N ILE A 84 -3.73 -2.10 5.95
CA ILE A 84 -3.78 -0.79 5.32
C ILE A 84 -4.85 0.05 5.99
N ASN A 85 -4.49 1.21 6.51
CA ASN A 85 -5.44 2.10 7.18
C ASN A 85 -5.26 3.57 6.82
N ASP A 86 -4.38 3.88 5.89
CA ASP A 86 -4.13 5.26 5.54
C ASP A 86 -3.82 5.37 4.05
N ARG A 87 -3.83 6.59 3.53
CA ARG A 87 -3.52 6.89 2.15
C ARG A 87 -2.17 7.59 2.04
N GLY A 88 -1.42 7.21 1.05
CA GLY A 88 -0.07 7.66 0.79
C GLY A 88 0.81 6.45 0.55
N PRO A 89 2.11 6.65 0.38
CA PRO A 89 2.83 7.91 0.36
C PRO A 89 2.59 8.69 -0.94
N HIS A 90 2.80 9.99 -0.85
CA HIS A 90 2.61 10.85 -2.02
C HIS A 90 3.95 11.24 -2.65
N THR A 91 5.02 10.65 -2.19
CA THR A 91 6.35 10.87 -2.73
C THR A 91 6.58 9.90 -3.89
N ARG A 92 7.03 10.45 -5.01
CA ARG A 92 7.27 9.63 -6.18
C ARG A 92 8.27 8.52 -5.87
N GLY A 93 8.00 7.33 -6.35
CA GLY A 93 8.89 6.18 -6.15
C GLY A 93 8.66 5.42 -4.87
N ARG A 94 7.82 5.94 -3.98
CA ARG A 94 7.51 5.23 -2.75
C ARG A 94 6.19 4.50 -2.88
N LEU A 95 6.18 3.26 -2.42
CA LEU A 95 5.04 2.36 -2.56
C LEU A 95 4.19 2.31 -1.31
N ILE A 96 4.81 2.30 -0.14
CA ILE A 96 4.12 2.06 1.11
C ILE A 96 4.85 2.79 2.25
N ASP A 97 4.08 3.33 3.19
CA ASP A 97 4.63 3.91 4.42
C ASP A 97 4.18 3.04 5.58
N LEU A 98 5.14 2.51 6.32
CA LEU A 98 4.88 1.55 7.40
C LEU A 98 4.82 2.25 8.74
N SER A 99 4.14 1.62 9.70
CA SER A 99 4.25 2.05 11.08
C SER A 99 5.67 1.79 11.58
N ARG A 100 6.06 2.44 12.67
CA ARG A 100 7.39 2.22 13.23
C ARG A 100 7.59 0.76 13.63
N LYS A 101 6.58 0.16 14.24
CA LYS A 101 6.66 -1.23 14.65
C LYS A 101 6.91 -2.16 13.47
N ALA A 102 6.22 -1.94 12.37
CA ALA A 102 6.42 -2.74 11.17
C ALA A 102 7.84 -2.55 10.62
N ALA A 103 8.32 -1.31 10.60
CA ALA A 103 9.67 -1.03 10.12
C ALA A 103 10.72 -1.67 11.00
N GLU A 104 10.49 -1.72 12.32
CA GLU A 104 11.38 -2.41 13.23
C GLU A 104 11.47 -3.89 12.90
N GLN A 105 10.33 -4.52 12.67
CA GLN A 105 10.30 -5.95 12.36
C GLN A 105 10.94 -6.25 11.02
N LEU A 106 10.97 -5.31 10.10
CA LEU A 106 11.63 -5.48 8.82
C LEU A 106 13.12 -5.13 8.87
N GLY A 107 13.60 -4.64 10.00
CA GLY A 107 15.00 -4.29 10.13
C GLY A 107 15.41 -3.08 9.31
N MET A 108 14.53 -2.11 9.12
CA MET A 108 14.82 -0.97 8.26
C MET A 108 14.85 0.38 8.98
N ILE A 109 14.88 0.37 10.30
CA ILE A 109 14.89 1.64 11.04
C ILE A 109 16.12 2.48 10.70
N SER A 110 17.29 1.88 10.72
CA SER A 110 18.53 2.63 10.47
C SER A 110 18.60 3.15 9.05
N SER A 111 18.18 2.35 8.09
CA SER A 111 18.25 2.78 6.69
C SER A 111 17.16 3.79 6.34
N GLY A 112 16.06 3.80 7.06
CA GLY A 112 14.95 4.70 6.79
C GLY A 112 14.05 4.26 5.65
N THR A 113 14.61 3.59 4.67
CA THR A 113 13.86 3.06 3.52
C THR A 113 14.39 1.68 3.18
N ALA A 114 13.60 0.92 2.44
CA ALA A 114 14.02 -0.38 1.97
C ALA A 114 13.24 -0.75 0.70
N ARG A 115 13.85 -1.56 -0.13
CA ARG A 115 13.14 -2.16 -1.25
C ARG A 115 12.29 -3.29 -0.69
N VAL A 116 11.03 -3.29 -0.98
CA VAL A 116 10.11 -4.30 -0.44
C VAL A 116 9.21 -4.87 -1.52
N ARG A 117 8.71 -6.06 -1.25
CA ARG A 117 7.65 -6.66 -2.03
C ARG A 117 6.39 -6.63 -1.17
N VAL A 118 5.29 -6.19 -1.74
CA VAL A 118 4.00 -6.06 -1.05
C VAL A 118 3.00 -6.99 -1.72
N GLN A 119 2.53 -7.99 -0.97
CA GLN A 119 1.60 -8.98 -1.49
C GLN A 119 0.33 -8.96 -0.65
N ALA A 120 -0.81 -8.74 -1.27
CA ALA A 120 -2.06 -8.77 -0.55
C ALA A 120 -2.40 -10.21 -0.18
N LEU A 121 -2.88 -10.38 1.04
CA LEU A 121 -3.31 -11.70 1.49
C LEU A 121 -4.77 -11.87 1.10
N GLY A 122 -5.12 -13.06 0.69
CA GLY A 122 -6.49 -13.33 0.29
C GLY A 122 -7.43 -13.22 1.46
N ASN A 123 -8.67 -12.97 1.19
CA ASN A 123 -9.69 -12.88 2.23
C ASN A 123 -10.26 -14.24 2.58
#